data_aa80c14ce79bede091d1ebe55aec3935
#
_entry.id   aa80c14ce79bede091d1ebe55aec3935
#
_cell.length_a   1.000
_cell.length_b   1.000
_cell.length_c   1.000
_cell.angle_alpha   90.00
_cell.angle_beta   90.00
_cell.angle_gamma   90.00
#
_symmetry.space_group_name_H-M   'P 1'
#
loop_
_entity.id
_entity.type
_entity.pdbx_description
1 polymer ?
#
loop_
_entity_poly.entity_id
_entity_poly.type
_entity_poly.pdbx_seq_one_letter_code
_entity_poly.pdbx_strand_id
1 'polypeptide(L)'
;DFNGNLTNLFCCVKNRTLALLSELGFLPLNTRDDFNVLYKFFSRGEFTDDYLQEEMNLTEVYLKPPDAEAIRALMLERAPRGDIRRAADYFKLVRYSFSGGAKSFGGKPCDIRRFFHLIWECSRRLANVVIENKDFEELIRQYDRKNAVLYCDPPYYMAEGCYPVEFPPEDHRRLHDVLIGSEGYFIVSYNYQEYICDLYQDGCFIFRTSRPNSMSQRAGSEYEEIIITNYDPRKACWQLSLENLLGGDGDTRYEMIHEPKCPLKC
;
A
#
# COMPACT_ATOMS: atom_id res chain seq x y z
N ASP A 1 1.47 6.43 -3.00
CA ASP A 1 0.81 6.02 -1.75
C ASP A 1 0.81 7.18 -0.76
N PHE A 2 -0.24 7.29 0.05
CA PHE A 2 -0.36 8.36 1.06
C PHE A 2 0.25 7.97 2.41
N ASN A 3 0.51 6.68 2.64
CA ASN A 3 1.14 6.19 3.85
C ASN A 3 2.66 6.44 3.84
N GLY A 4 3.09 7.50 4.51
CA GLY A 4 4.50 7.89 4.61
C GLY A 4 5.44 6.84 5.21
N ASN A 5 4.95 5.93 6.05
CA ASN A 5 5.75 4.82 6.57
C ASN A 5 5.98 3.74 5.52
N LEU A 6 4.97 3.44 4.72
CA LEU A 6 5.08 2.48 3.63
C LEU A 6 5.99 3.02 2.52
N THR A 7 5.82 4.28 2.13
CA THR A 7 6.69 4.93 1.13
C THR A 7 8.13 5.02 1.61
N ASN A 8 8.38 5.38 2.87
CA ASN A 8 9.72 5.35 3.46
C ASN A 8 10.34 3.94 3.41
N LEU A 9 9.57 2.90 3.75
CA LEU A 9 10.05 1.51 3.66
C LEU A 9 10.47 1.18 2.22
N PHE A 10 9.63 1.46 1.23
CA PHE A 10 9.97 1.16 -0.18
C PHE A 10 11.13 2.02 -0.69
N CYS A 11 11.26 3.27 -0.26
CA CYS A 11 12.43 4.10 -0.55
C CYS A 11 13.72 3.51 0.03
N CYS A 12 13.66 2.99 1.26
CA CYS A 12 14.82 2.33 1.88
C CYS A 12 15.14 0.99 1.19
N VAL A 13 14.13 0.19 0.84
CA VAL A 13 14.31 -1.04 0.05
C VAL A 13 14.99 -0.72 -1.28
N LYS A 14 14.58 0.33 -1.98
CA LYS A 14 15.14 0.71 -3.27
C LYS A 14 16.55 1.28 -3.18
N ASN A 15 16.76 2.26 -2.29
CA ASN A 15 17.94 3.12 -2.31
C ASN A 15 18.96 2.80 -1.22
N ARG A 16 18.57 2.06 -0.18
CA ARG A 16 19.35 1.78 1.03
C ARG A 16 19.29 0.31 1.46
N THR A 17 19.19 -0.60 0.50
CA THR A 17 18.92 -2.02 0.70
C THR A 17 19.86 -2.66 1.72
N LEU A 18 21.17 -2.48 1.57
CA LEU A 18 22.16 -3.08 2.48
C LEU A 18 22.04 -2.53 3.91
N ALA A 19 21.80 -1.22 4.05
CA ALA A 19 21.62 -0.60 5.35
C ALA A 19 20.33 -1.10 6.02
N LEU A 20 19.25 -1.24 5.27
CA LEU A 20 17.99 -1.80 5.77
C LEU A 20 18.15 -3.27 6.20
N LEU A 21 18.83 -4.10 5.41
CA LEU A 21 19.10 -5.49 5.74
C LEU A 21 19.97 -5.61 7.00
N SER A 22 20.97 -4.74 7.14
CA SER A 22 21.81 -4.67 8.33
C SER A 22 20.96 -4.30 9.56
N GLU A 23 20.14 -3.27 9.48
CA GLU A 23 19.27 -2.85 10.59
C GLU A 23 18.26 -3.94 11.00
N LEU A 24 17.66 -4.64 10.03
CA LEU A 24 16.76 -5.76 10.27
C LEU A 24 17.47 -6.96 10.94
N GLY A 25 18.74 -7.18 10.65
CA GLY A 25 19.54 -8.30 11.18
C GLY A 25 19.87 -8.19 12.67
N PHE A 26 19.93 -6.97 13.21
CA PHE A 26 20.42 -6.72 14.57
C PHE A 26 19.37 -6.80 15.67
N LEU A 27 18.08 -6.71 15.35
CA LEU A 27 17.01 -6.63 16.35
C LEU A 27 15.92 -7.66 16.09
N PRO A 28 16.02 -8.88 16.63
CA PRO A 28 14.90 -9.79 16.69
C PRO A 28 13.88 -9.27 17.70
N LEU A 29 12.81 -8.61 17.24
CA LEU A 29 11.64 -8.37 18.04
C LEU A 29 10.73 -9.60 17.91
N ASN A 30 10.43 -10.27 19.01
CA ASN A 30 9.62 -11.49 19.00
C ASN A 30 8.59 -11.51 20.12
N THR A 31 8.43 -10.41 20.87
CA THR A 31 7.51 -10.36 22.00
C THR A 31 6.28 -9.53 21.66
N ARG A 32 5.18 -9.82 22.37
CA ARG A 32 3.97 -9.02 22.30
C ARG A 32 4.21 -7.59 22.78
N ASP A 33 5.10 -7.41 23.75
CA ASP A 33 5.38 -6.09 24.32
C ASP A 33 6.14 -5.22 23.32
N ASP A 34 7.11 -5.76 22.60
CA ASP A 34 7.79 -5.06 21.51
C ASP A 34 6.81 -4.64 20.42
N PHE A 35 5.90 -5.57 20.03
CA PHE A 35 4.85 -5.22 19.07
C PHE A 35 3.96 -4.08 19.57
N ASN A 36 3.56 -4.09 20.84
CA ASN A 36 2.70 -3.06 21.42
C ASN A 36 3.41 -1.68 21.45
N VAL A 37 4.72 -1.65 21.68
CA VAL A 37 5.51 -0.42 21.63
C VAL A 37 5.52 0.13 20.20
N LEU A 38 5.84 -0.70 19.21
CA LEU A 38 5.82 -0.30 17.79
C LEU A 38 4.43 0.13 17.34
N TYR A 39 3.40 -0.63 17.73
CA TYR A 39 2.02 -0.28 17.38
C TYR A 39 1.60 1.08 17.92
N LYS A 40 1.86 1.37 19.19
CA LYS A 40 1.58 2.68 19.81
C LYS A 40 2.32 3.80 19.10
N PHE A 41 3.57 3.55 18.73
CA PHE A 41 4.40 4.49 18.02
C PHE A 41 3.81 4.82 16.64
N PHE A 42 3.50 3.80 15.81
CA PHE A 42 2.98 3.98 14.48
C PHE A 42 1.49 4.36 14.40
N SER A 43 0.74 4.27 15.50
CA SER A 43 -0.67 4.69 15.56
C SER A 43 -0.87 6.21 15.75
N ARG A 44 0.19 6.98 15.90
CA ARG A 44 0.12 8.43 16.19
C ARG A 44 -0.14 9.32 14.99
N GLY A 45 -0.13 8.80 13.76
CA GLY A 45 -0.59 9.46 12.54
C GLY A 45 0.46 10.25 11.76
N GLU A 46 1.03 11.32 12.23
CA GLU A 46 1.98 12.13 11.47
C GLU A 46 3.43 11.85 11.89
N PHE A 47 4.24 11.36 10.93
CA PHE A 47 5.57 10.82 11.22
C PHE A 47 6.73 11.68 10.76
N THR A 48 6.50 12.76 10.08
CA THR A 48 7.58 13.53 9.46
C THR A 48 8.54 14.14 10.47
N ASP A 49 8.05 14.50 11.66
CA ASP A 49 8.85 15.14 12.68
C ASP A 49 8.81 14.43 14.05
N ASP A 50 7.77 13.67 14.35
CA ASP A 50 7.51 13.15 15.70
C ASP A 50 8.48 12.05 16.14
N TYR A 51 8.89 11.16 15.22
CA TYR A 51 9.84 10.10 15.55
C TYR A 51 11.20 10.68 15.93
N LEU A 52 11.70 11.56 15.12
CA LEU A 52 12.95 12.25 15.37
C LEU A 52 12.85 13.10 16.65
N GLN A 53 11.74 13.79 16.84
CA GLN A 53 11.49 14.61 18.03
C GLN A 53 11.38 13.75 19.30
N GLU A 54 10.72 12.59 19.23
CA GLU A 54 10.61 11.69 20.39
C GLU A 54 11.96 11.04 20.74
N GLU A 55 12.74 10.59 19.74
CA GLU A 55 14.11 10.10 19.98
C GLU A 55 15.02 11.22 20.53
N MET A 56 14.86 12.45 20.05
CA MET A 56 15.57 13.60 20.59
C MET A 56 15.19 13.87 22.04
N ASN A 57 13.91 13.83 22.39
CA ASN A 57 13.42 14.00 23.75
C ASN A 57 13.91 12.86 24.67
N LEU A 58 13.87 11.63 24.22
CA LEU A 58 14.42 10.48 24.97
C LEU A 58 15.93 10.60 25.18
N THR A 59 16.65 11.09 24.17
CA THR A 59 18.09 11.34 24.26
C THR A 59 18.40 12.36 25.33
N GLU A 60 17.62 13.44 25.43
CA GLU A 60 17.76 14.47 26.48
C GLU A 60 17.42 13.94 27.88
N VAL A 61 16.50 12.98 27.99
CA VAL A 61 16.13 12.35 29.26
C VAL A 61 17.21 11.39 29.77
N TYR A 62 17.80 10.60 28.88
CA TYR A 62 18.73 9.52 29.27
C TYR A 62 20.21 9.86 29.13
N LEU A 63 20.56 10.87 28.34
CA LEU A 63 21.95 11.29 28.13
C LEU A 63 22.15 12.70 28.60
N LYS A 64 23.37 12.96 29.13
CA LYS A 64 23.79 14.32 29.53
C LYS A 64 24.64 14.96 28.44
N PRO A 65 24.68 16.31 28.34
CA PRO A 65 25.64 16.97 27.48
C PRO A 65 27.09 16.57 27.87
N PRO A 66 28.01 16.39 26.89
CA PRO A 66 27.86 16.69 25.44
C PRO A 66 27.28 15.55 24.61
N ASP A 67 27.03 14.35 25.15
CA ASP A 67 26.63 13.17 24.42
C ASP A 67 25.21 13.32 23.80
N ALA A 68 24.30 13.97 24.54
CA ALA A 68 22.97 14.29 24.04
C ALA A 68 23.01 15.16 22.78
N GLU A 69 23.87 16.19 22.78
CA GLU A 69 24.03 17.11 21.64
C GLU A 69 24.64 16.42 20.43
N ALA A 70 25.63 15.55 20.64
CA ALA A 70 26.26 14.79 19.56
C ALA A 70 25.28 13.82 18.90
N ILE A 71 24.46 13.12 19.67
CA ILE A 71 23.44 12.20 19.15
C ILE A 71 22.33 12.96 18.46
N ARG A 72 21.90 14.09 19.01
CA ARG A 72 20.91 14.96 18.37
C ARG A 72 21.38 15.47 17.01
N ALA A 73 22.64 15.89 16.88
CA ALA A 73 23.21 16.31 15.61
C ALA A 73 23.23 15.18 14.58
N LEU A 74 23.60 13.96 15.01
CA LEU A 74 23.56 12.75 14.18
C LEU A 74 22.14 12.40 13.70
N MET A 75 21.14 12.53 14.56
CA MET A 75 19.73 12.29 14.22
C MET A 75 19.25 13.28 13.17
N LEU A 76 19.54 14.57 13.35
CA LEU A 76 19.19 15.63 12.39
C LEU A 76 19.87 15.43 11.03
N GLU A 77 21.13 14.96 11.02
CA GLU A 77 21.83 14.64 9.78
C GLU A 77 21.20 13.43 9.04
N ARG A 78 20.65 12.47 9.78
CA ARG A 78 20.03 11.26 9.20
C ARG A 78 18.62 11.50 8.66
N ALA A 79 17.88 12.45 9.21
CA ALA A 79 16.48 12.70 8.84
C ALA A 79 16.24 12.87 7.33
N PRO A 80 17.10 13.62 6.58
CA PRO A 80 16.91 13.80 5.12
C PRO A 80 17.24 12.56 4.28
N ARG A 81 17.86 11.52 4.86
CA ARG A 81 18.44 10.40 4.09
C ARG A 81 17.53 9.18 3.97
N GLY A 82 16.28 9.29 4.34
CA GLY A 82 15.38 8.14 4.49
C GLY A 82 15.67 7.41 5.81
N ASP A 83 14.67 7.30 6.64
CA ASP A 83 14.81 6.75 7.98
C ASP A 83 14.83 5.22 7.92
N ILE A 84 16.04 4.67 7.90
CA ILE A 84 16.30 3.22 7.81
C ILE A 84 15.74 2.51 9.03
N ARG A 85 15.88 3.09 10.22
CA ARG A 85 15.38 2.48 11.45
C ARG A 85 13.87 2.45 11.47
N ARG A 86 13.20 3.55 11.14
CA ARG A 86 11.75 3.60 10.98
C ARG A 86 11.26 2.58 9.93
N ALA A 87 11.97 2.45 8.80
CA ALA A 87 11.64 1.46 7.79
C ALA A 87 11.77 0.02 8.32
N ALA A 88 12.84 -0.28 9.08
CA ALA A 88 13.04 -1.59 9.68
C ALA A 88 11.98 -1.90 10.74
N ASP A 89 11.64 -0.95 11.59
CA ASP A 89 10.62 -1.09 12.63
C ASP A 89 9.23 -1.23 12.03
N TYR A 90 8.90 -0.47 10.99
CA TYR A 90 7.64 -0.61 10.26
C TYR A 90 7.52 -1.97 9.56
N PHE A 91 8.60 -2.44 8.92
CA PHE A 91 8.64 -3.79 8.35
C PHE A 91 8.37 -4.87 9.41
N LYS A 92 9.00 -4.76 10.58
CA LYS A 92 8.77 -5.68 11.70
C LYS A 92 7.33 -5.61 12.18
N LEU A 93 6.78 -4.42 12.40
CA LEU A 93 5.39 -4.24 12.81
C LEU A 93 4.42 -4.97 11.86
N VAL A 94 4.55 -4.75 10.57
CA VAL A 94 3.73 -5.40 9.54
C VAL A 94 3.88 -6.92 9.60
N ARG A 95 5.12 -7.43 9.69
CA ARG A 95 5.41 -8.88 9.66
C ARG A 95 4.96 -9.62 10.91
N TYR A 96 4.96 -8.97 12.07
CA TYR A 96 4.50 -9.56 13.33
C TYR A 96 3.00 -9.35 13.57
N SER A 97 2.34 -8.56 12.76
CA SER A 97 0.90 -8.32 12.86
C SER A 97 0.08 -9.47 12.29
N PHE A 98 -1.15 -9.60 12.76
CA PHE A 98 -2.13 -10.51 12.16
C PHE A 98 -2.46 -10.04 10.74
N SER A 99 -2.36 -10.95 9.78
CA SER A 99 -2.61 -10.70 8.35
C SER A 99 -1.83 -9.52 7.73
N GLY A 100 -0.74 -9.05 8.35
CA GLY A 100 0.02 -7.90 7.83
C GLY A 100 -0.65 -6.54 8.02
N GLY A 101 -1.76 -6.48 8.75
CA GLY A 101 -2.56 -5.26 8.92
C GLY A 101 -2.01 -4.24 9.91
N ALA A 102 -0.84 -4.49 10.53
CA ALA A 102 -0.20 -3.62 11.51
C ALA A 102 -1.06 -3.19 12.72
N LYS A 103 -2.20 -3.85 12.95
CA LYS A 103 -3.18 -3.46 14.01
C LYS A 103 -3.15 -4.35 15.24
N SER A 104 -2.87 -5.62 15.08
CA SER A 104 -2.89 -6.60 16.16
C SER A 104 -1.74 -7.61 16.03
N PHE A 105 -1.24 -8.09 17.15
CA PHE A 105 -0.14 -9.06 17.17
C PHE A 105 -0.58 -10.43 16.63
N GLY A 106 0.15 -10.95 15.64
CA GLY A 106 -0.17 -12.21 14.96
C GLY A 106 0.15 -13.47 15.75
N GLY A 107 0.93 -13.36 16.83
CA GLY A 107 1.28 -14.49 17.71
C GLY A 107 2.12 -15.59 17.07
N LYS A 108 2.62 -15.41 15.85
CA LYS A 108 3.47 -16.40 15.15
C LYS A 108 4.93 -15.97 15.16
N PRO A 109 5.86 -16.89 15.44
CA PRO A 109 7.28 -16.59 15.30
C PRO A 109 7.61 -16.27 13.84
N CYS A 110 8.43 -15.26 13.64
CA CYS A 110 8.86 -14.81 12.33
C CYS A 110 10.38 -14.60 12.33
N ASP A 111 11.10 -15.38 11.55
CA ASP A 111 12.53 -15.14 11.32
C ASP A 111 12.69 -14.10 10.19
N ILE A 112 13.01 -12.87 10.57
CA ILE A 112 13.20 -11.73 9.64
C ILE A 112 14.23 -12.06 8.55
N ARG A 113 15.25 -12.86 8.83
CA ARG A 113 16.31 -13.19 7.87
C ARG A 113 15.78 -13.92 6.63
N ARG A 114 14.65 -14.62 6.75
CA ARG A 114 13.99 -15.27 5.61
C ARG A 114 13.52 -14.29 4.54
N PHE A 115 13.38 -13.01 4.89
CA PHE A 115 12.93 -11.96 3.97
C PHE A 115 14.09 -11.22 3.29
N PHE A 116 15.34 -11.46 3.68
CA PHE A 116 16.49 -10.74 3.12
C PHE A 116 16.60 -10.93 1.61
N HIS A 117 16.43 -12.15 1.14
CA HIS A 117 16.41 -12.43 -0.30
C HIS A 117 15.26 -11.70 -1.01
N LEU A 118 14.05 -11.74 -0.46
CA LEU A 118 12.88 -11.06 -1.04
C LEU A 118 13.05 -9.54 -1.05
N ILE A 119 13.62 -8.95 0.00
CA ILE A 119 13.93 -7.52 0.06
C ILE A 119 14.95 -7.17 -1.04
N TRP A 120 15.96 -8.00 -1.25
CA TRP A 120 16.95 -7.81 -2.31
C TRP A 120 16.34 -7.90 -3.70
N GLU A 121 15.49 -8.88 -3.96
CA GLU A 121 14.77 -8.99 -5.23
C GLU A 121 13.81 -7.82 -5.45
N CYS A 122 13.09 -7.41 -4.41
CA CYS A 122 12.24 -6.23 -4.45
C CYS A 122 13.04 -4.96 -4.81
N SER A 123 14.21 -4.78 -4.23
CA SER A 123 15.09 -3.65 -4.56
C SER A 123 15.45 -3.61 -6.05
N ARG A 124 15.77 -4.76 -6.64
CA ARG A 124 16.05 -4.87 -8.09
C ARG A 124 14.81 -4.55 -8.93
N ARG A 125 13.65 -5.04 -8.51
CA ARG A 125 12.37 -4.74 -9.20
C ARG A 125 12.03 -3.26 -9.14
N LEU A 126 12.35 -2.58 -8.04
CA LEU A 126 12.08 -1.16 -7.83
C LEU A 126 13.09 -0.22 -8.52
N ALA A 127 14.17 -0.72 -9.10
CA ALA A 127 15.24 0.10 -9.65
C ALA A 127 14.73 1.22 -10.60
N ASN A 128 13.75 0.88 -11.44
CA ASN A 128 13.16 1.80 -12.44
C ASN A 128 11.77 2.34 -12.01
N VAL A 129 11.40 2.19 -10.74
CA VAL A 129 10.09 2.65 -10.22
C VAL A 129 10.28 3.99 -9.51
N VAL A 130 9.47 4.98 -9.83
CA VAL A 130 9.37 6.22 -9.05
C VAL A 130 8.41 5.96 -7.88
N ILE A 131 8.85 6.27 -6.67
CA ILE A 131 8.06 6.13 -5.45
C ILE A 131 7.67 7.53 -5.01
N GLU A 132 6.37 7.77 -4.93
CA GLU A 132 5.80 9.06 -4.57
C GLU A 132 4.94 8.92 -3.30
N ASN A 133 5.06 9.91 -2.40
CA ASN A 133 4.17 10.06 -1.25
C ASN A 133 3.29 11.29 -1.48
N LYS A 134 2.20 11.08 -2.18
CA LYS A 134 1.30 12.15 -2.64
C LYS A 134 -0.16 11.72 -2.57
N ASP A 135 -1.04 12.71 -2.55
CA ASP A 135 -2.46 12.52 -2.80
C ASP A 135 -2.68 11.91 -4.20
N PHE A 136 -3.65 11.02 -4.32
CA PHE A 136 -3.92 10.28 -5.56
C PHE A 136 -4.33 11.21 -6.70
N GLU A 137 -5.08 12.26 -6.43
CA GLU A 137 -5.53 13.20 -7.46
C GLU A 137 -4.35 13.98 -8.05
N GLU A 138 -3.45 14.47 -7.19
CA GLU A 138 -2.22 15.14 -7.62
C GLU A 138 -1.36 14.19 -8.46
N LEU A 139 -1.22 12.93 -8.00
CA LEU A 139 -0.43 11.91 -8.68
C LEU A 139 -1.00 11.56 -10.06
N ILE A 140 -2.31 11.32 -10.12
CA ILE A 140 -3.00 11.01 -11.39
C ILE A 140 -2.81 12.15 -12.37
N ARG A 141 -3.09 13.41 -11.99
CA ARG A 141 -2.89 14.58 -12.84
C ARG A 141 -1.46 14.76 -13.32
N GLN A 142 -0.48 14.41 -12.47
CA GLN A 142 0.95 14.51 -12.80
C GLN A 142 1.38 13.51 -13.88
N TYR A 143 0.85 12.28 -13.82
CA TYR A 143 1.27 11.17 -14.69
C TYR A 143 0.28 10.84 -15.82
N ASP A 144 -0.86 11.49 -15.87
CA ASP A 144 -1.86 11.29 -16.91
C ASP A 144 -1.30 11.63 -18.30
N ARG A 145 -1.38 10.66 -19.22
CA ARG A 145 -0.94 10.73 -20.63
C ARG A 145 -1.82 9.79 -21.45
N LYS A 146 -1.99 10.07 -22.74
CA LYS A 146 -2.80 9.24 -23.66
C LYS A 146 -2.46 7.76 -23.66
N ASN A 147 -1.19 7.42 -23.43
CA ASN A 147 -0.68 6.03 -23.40
C ASN A 147 -0.39 5.57 -21.96
N ALA A 148 -0.74 6.32 -20.93
CA ALA A 148 -0.59 5.89 -19.55
C ALA A 148 -1.65 4.84 -19.20
N VAL A 149 -1.28 3.93 -18.33
CA VAL A 149 -2.22 3.01 -17.65
C VAL A 149 -2.17 3.33 -16.16
N LEU A 150 -3.28 3.77 -15.62
CA LEU A 150 -3.46 4.09 -14.21
C LEU A 150 -4.12 2.88 -13.53
N TYR A 151 -3.38 2.15 -12.70
CA TYR A 151 -3.94 1.11 -11.84
C TYR A 151 -4.20 1.68 -10.45
N CYS A 152 -5.46 1.67 -10.04
CA CYS A 152 -5.90 2.19 -8.76
C CYS A 152 -6.49 1.07 -7.89
N ASP A 153 -5.95 0.91 -6.69
CA ASP A 153 -6.43 -0.03 -5.66
C ASP A 153 -6.66 0.77 -4.36
N PRO A 154 -7.73 1.58 -4.32
CA PRO A 154 -8.04 2.42 -3.16
C PRO A 154 -8.53 1.59 -1.98
N PRO A 155 -8.56 2.16 -0.76
CA PRO A 155 -9.30 1.55 0.34
C PRO A 155 -10.73 1.22 -0.09
N TYR A 156 -11.19 0.01 0.24
CA TYR A 156 -12.47 -0.47 -0.21
C TYR A 156 -13.63 0.23 0.51
N TYR A 157 -14.68 0.52 -0.23
CA TYR A 157 -15.85 1.23 0.28
C TYR A 157 -16.51 0.43 1.41
N MET A 158 -16.86 1.10 2.52
CA MET A 158 -17.37 0.52 3.77
C MET A 158 -16.40 -0.49 4.46
N ALA A 159 -15.10 -0.41 4.14
CA ALA A 159 -14.06 -1.21 4.77
C ALA A 159 -12.97 -0.32 5.41
N GLU A 160 -13.30 0.96 5.69
CA GLU A 160 -12.35 1.99 6.16
C GLU A 160 -11.62 1.55 7.44
N GLY A 161 -12.28 0.83 8.34
CA GLY A 161 -11.66 0.28 9.54
C GLY A 161 -10.51 -0.71 9.28
N CYS A 162 -10.33 -1.19 8.06
CA CYS A 162 -9.26 -2.13 7.69
C CYS A 162 -7.96 -1.45 7.30
N TYR A 163 -7.99 -0.18 6.93
CA TYR A 163 -6.84 0.55 6.42
C TYR A 163 -6.25 1.52 7.45
N PRO A 164 -4.94 1.81 7.40
CA PRO A 164 -4.31 2.79 8.29
C PRO A 164 -4.53 4.25 7.85
N VAL A 165 -5.09 4.47 6.66
CA VAL A 165 -5.36 5.77 6.07
C VAL A 165 -6.87 5.91 5.87
N GLU A 166 -7.42 7.05 6.26
CA GLU A 166 -8.81 7.38 5.99
C GLU A 166 -9.05 7.61 4.50
N PHE A 167 -10.16 7.11 3.99
CA PHE A 167 -10.61 7.32 2.61
C PHE A 167 -12.13 7.46 2.64
N PRO A 168 -12.62 8.67 2.99
CA PRO A 168 -14.05 8.92 3.17
C PRO A 168 -14.83 8.83 1.85
N PRO A 169 -16.17 8.77 1.87
CA PRO A 169 -17.00 8.67 0.67
C PRO A 169 -16.74 9.76 -0.38
N GLU A 170 -16.31 10.94 0.04
CA GLU A 170 -15.93 12.05 -0.83
C GLU A 170 -14.69 11.72 -1.66
N ASP A 171 -13.74 10.97 -1.11
CA ASP A 171 -12.52 10.58 -1.83
C ASP A 171 -12.80 9.52 -2.90
N HIS A 172 -13.80 8.66 -2.73
CA HIS A 172 -14.25 7.77 -3.80
C HIS A 172 -14.80 8.55 -4.99
N ARG A 173 -15.54 9.64 -4.75
CA ARG A 173 -16.02 10.54 -5.80
C ARG A 173 -14.89 11.32 -6.44
N ARG A 174 -13.97 11.86 -5.65
CA ARG A 174 -12.79 12.56 -6.17
C ARG A 174 -11.97 11.64 -7.09
N LEU A 175 -11.76 10.38 -6.67
CA LEU A 175 -11.06 9.39 -7.48
C LEU A 175 -11.80 9.13 -8.80
N HIS A 176 -13.10 8.90 -8.74
CA HIS A 176 -13.94 8.76 -9.93
C HIS A 176 -13.78 9.98 -10.87
N ASP A 177 -13.98 11.20 -10.36
CA ASP A 177 -14.00 12.41 -11.18
C ASP A 177 -12.65 12.66 -11.88
N VAL A 178 -11.53 12.44 -11.19
CA VAL A 178 -10.20 12.59 -11.79
C VAL A 178 -9.92 11.51 -12.85
N LEU A 179 -10.38 10.27 -12.63
CA LEU A 179 -10.19 9.18 -13.58
C LEU A 179 -11.06 9.32 -14.83
N ILE A 180 -12.32 9.71 -14.69
CA ILE A 180 -13.21 9.97 -15.84
C ILE A 180 -12.66 11.10 -16.72
N GLY A 181 -12.03 12.10 -16.10
CA GLY A 181 -11.39 13.22 -16.81
C GLY A 181 -10.00 12.91 -17.38
N SER A 182 -9.45 11.71 -17.16
CA SER A 182 -8.09 11.37 -17.59
C SER A 182 -7.98 11.07 -19.08
N GLU A 183 -6.81 11.40 -19.66
CA GLU A 183 -6.48 11.05 -21.05
C GLU A 183 -6.05 9.59 -21.20
N GLY A 184 -5.52 8.98 -20.14
CA GLY A 184 -4.99 7.63 -20.11
C GLY A 184 -6.04 6.54 -19.97
N TYR A 185 -5.57 5.31 -19.95
CA TYR A 185 -6.37 4.14 -19.61
C TYR A 185 -6.34 3.95 -18.10
N PHE A 186 -7.46 3.48 -17.52
CA PHE A 186 -7.44 3.13 -16.11
C PHE A 186 -8.05 1.77 -15.82
N ILE A 187 -7.61 1.19 -14.72
CA ILE A 187 -8.12 -0.02 -14.09
C ILE A 187 -8.30 0.29 -12.61
N VAL A 188 -9.48 0.10 -12.08
CA VAL A 188 -9.75 0.28 -10.64
C VAL A 188 -10.29 -1.02 -10.06
N SER A 189 -9.75 -1.44 -8.91
CA SER A 189 -10.26 -2.58 -8.15
C SER A 189 -11.02 -2.12 -6.91
N TYR A 190 -12.17 -2.74 -6.65
CA TYR A 190 -13.00 -2.50 -5.47
C TYR A 190 -13.67 -3.80 -4.98
N ASN A 191 -14.12 -3.80 -3.72
CA ASN A 191 -15.16 -4.75 -3.31
C ASN A 191 -16.48 -4.44 -4.03
N TYR A 192 -17.28 -5.48 -4.28
CA TYR A 192 -18.59 -5.27 -4.89
C TYR A 192 -19.50 -4.46 -3.96
N GLN A 193 -19.94 -3.30 -4.44
CA GLN A 193 -20.91 -2.41 -3.78
C GLN A 193 -21.73 -1.70 -4.85
N GLU A 194 -23.06 -1.67 -4.69
CA GLU A 194 -23.97 -1.02 -5.65
C GLU A 194 -23.59 0.45 -5.87
N TYR A 195 -23.28 1.17 -4.78
CA TYR A 195 -22.84 2.55 -4.86
C TYR A 195 -21.63 2.77 -5.79
N ILE A 196 -20.64 1.89 -5.73
CA ILE A 196 -19.45 1.97 -6.61
C ILE A 196 -19.83 1.62 -8.05
N CYS A 197 -20.69 0.62 -8.27
CA CYS A 197 -21.18 0.28 -9.60
C CYS A 197 -21.94 1.46 -10.21
N ASP A 198 -22.85 2.10 -9.46
CA ASP A 198 -23.62 3.25 -9.91
C ASP A 198 -22.72 4.45 -10.21
N LEU A 199 -21.66 4.66 -9.39
CA LEU A 199 -20.72 5.75 -9.59
C LEU A 199 -19.97 5.64 -10.93
N TYR A 200 -19.58 4.43 -11.34
CA TYR A 200 -18.79 4.19 -12.55
C TYR A 200 -19.59 3.67 -13.76
N GLN A 201 -20.92 3.59 -13.68
CA GLN A 201 -21.73 3.04 -14.79
C GLN A 201 -21.61 3.86 -16.09
N ASP A 202 -21.39 5.18 -15.99
CA ASP A 202 -21.30 6.04 -17.16
C ASP A 202 -19.88 5.94 -17.79
N GLY A 203 -19.83 5.26 -18.95
CA GLY A 203 -18.61 5.18 -19.77
C GLY A 203 -17.62 4.07 -19.38
N CYS A 204 -17.83 3.31 -18.31
CA CYS A 204 -16.92 2.28 -17.83
C CYS A 204 -17.50 0.87 -17.96
N PHE A 205 -16.62 -0.10 -18.22
CA PHE A 205 -16.92 -1.52 -18.13
C PHE A 205 -16.70 -1.99 -16.70
N ILE A 206 -17.62 -2.80 -16.16
CA ILE A 206 -17.52 -3.35 -14.82
C ILE A 206 -17.59 -4.87 -14.90
N PHE A 207 -16.56 -5.50 -14.35
CA PHE A 207 -16.44 -6.96 -14.25
C PHE A 207 -16.47 -7.36 -12.78
N ARG A 208 -17.19 -8.42 -12.46
CA ARG A 208 -17.26 -9.01 -11.12
C ARG A 208 -16.52 -10.33 -11.08
N THR A 209 -15.84 -10.59 -9.98
CA THR A 209 -15.27 -11.90 -9.66
C THR A 209 -15.61 -12.26 -8.23
N SER A 210 -15.73 -13.55 -7.95
CA SER A 210 -15.93 -14.09 -6.62
C SER A 210 -14.78 -15.03 -6.29
N ARG A 211 -14.28 -14.92 -5.07
CA ARG A 211 -13.24 -15.81 -4.54
C ARG A 211 -13.57 -16.23 -3.12
N PRO A 212 -13.10 -17.44 -2.70
CA PRO A 212 -13.22 -17.85 -1.31
C PRO A 212 -12.56 -16.84 -0.36
N ASN A 213 -13.28 -16.42 0.67
CA ASN A 213 -12.76 -15.52 1.68
C ASN A 213 -11.86 -16.26 2.67
N SER A 214 -10.56 -16.31 2.40
CA SER A 214 -9.57 -16.98 3.27
C SER A 214 -9.40 -16.32 4.65
N MET A 215 -9.90 -15.11 4.85
CA MET A 215 -9.84 -14.39 6.13
C MET A 215 -11.10 -14.57 6.98
N SER A 216 -12.18 -15.10 6.41
CA SER A 216 -13.42 -15.38 7.14
C SER A 216 -13.30 -16.66 7.97
N GLN A 217 -13.78 -16.61 9.20
CA GLN A 217 -13.95 -17.82 10.04
C GLN A 217 -15.16 -18.65 9.63
N ARG A 218 -15.99 -18.16 8.71
CA ARG A 218 -17.16 -18.88 8.19
C ARG A 218 -16.77 -19.71 6.96
N ALA A 219 -16.91 -21.02 7.05
CA ALA A 219 -16.70 -21.90 5.90
C ALA A 219 -17.66 -21.52 4.76
N GLY A 220 -17.14 -21.44 3.53
CA GLY A 220 -17.91 -21.10 2.33
C GLY A 220 -18.24 -19.61 2.15
N SER A 221 -17.64 -18.72 2.95
CA SER A 221 -17.78 -17.29 2.73
C SER A 221 -17.02 -16.88 1.48
N GLU A 222 -17.70 -16.21 0.56
CA GLU A 222 -17.11 -15.65 -0.65
C GLU A 222 -16.84 -14.16 -0.48
N TYR A 223 -15.85 -13.69 -1.20
CA TYR A 223 -15.50 -12.28 -1.29
C TYR A 223 -15.65 -11.84 -2.74
N GLU A 224 -16.54 -10.88 -2.95
CA GLU A 224 -16.82 -10.37 -4.28
C GLU A 224 -16.01 -9.09 -4.53
N GLU A 225 -15.31 -9.07 -5.64
CA GLU A 225 -14.53 -7.92 -6.13
C GLU A 225 -15.04 -7.50 -7.51
N ILE A 226 -14.88 -6.21 -7.81
CA ILE A 226 -15.13 -5.66 -9.13
C ILE A 226 -13.87 -5.02 -9.69
N ILE A 227 -13.72 -5.15 -11.00
CA ILE A 227 -12.71 -4.45 -11.78
C ILE A 227 -13.43 -3.51 -12.73
N ILE A 228 -13.04 -2.24 -12.71
CA ILE A 228 -13.64 -1.17 -13.50
C ILE A 228 -12.59 -0.65 -14.47
N THR A 229 -12.95 -0.50 -15.74
CA THR A 229 -12.05 -0.03 -16.80
C THR A 229 -12.76 0.99 -17.69
N ASN A 230 -12.03 1.98 -18.21
CA ASN A 230 -12.58 2.93 -19.19
C ASN A 230 -12.50 2.44 -20.65
N TYR A 231 -12.05 1.23 -20.87
CA TYR A 231 -11.91 0.58 -22.18
C TYR A 231 -12.41 -0.86 -22.10
N ASP A 232 -12.72 -1.46 -23.25
CA ASP A 232 -13.09 -2.86 -23.31
C ASP A 232 -11.82 -3.75 -23.30
N PRO A 233 -11.48 -4.41 -22.19
CA PRO A 233 -10.27 -5.22 -22.11
C PRO A 233 -10.32 -6.45 -23.03
N ARG A 234 -11.53 -6.90 -23.45
CA ARG A 234 -11.70 -8.03 -24.38
C ARG A 234 -11.16 -7.68 -25.76
N LYS A 235 -11.20 -6.40 -26.15
CA LYS A 235 -10.67 -5.89 -27.42
C LYS A 235 -9.17 -5.57 -27.35
N ALA A 236 -8.66 -5.26 -26.18
CA ALA A 236 -7.25 -4.91 -25.98
C ALA A 236 -6.30 -6.12 -25.98
N CYS A 237 -6.82 -7.33 -25.78
CA CYS A 237 -6.02 -8.55 -25.68
C CYS A 237 -5.93 -9.28 -27.01
N TRP A 238 -4.82 -9.12 -27.71
CA TRP A 238 -4.51 -9.93 -28.88
C TRP A 238 -4.00 -11.34 -28.55
N GLN A 239 -3.41 -11.55 -27.35
CA GLN A 239 -2.67 -12.77 -27.04
C GLN A 239 -2.81 -13.28 -25.61
N LEU A 240 -3.45 -12.55 -24.71
CA LEU A 240 -3.58 -12.94 -23.31
C LEU A 240 -5.05 -12.81 -22.90
N SER A 241 -5.69 -13.94 -22.57
CA SER A 241 -6.98 -13.88 -21.89
C SER A 241 -6.79 -13.14 -20.56
N LEU A 242 -7.84 -12.47 -20.06
CA LEU A 242 -7.84 -11.82 -18.74
C LEU A 242 -7.39 -12.81 -17.65
N GLU A 243 -7.68 -14.09 -17.82
CA GLU A 243 -7.26 -15.23 -16.99
C GLU A 243 -5.73 -15.37 -16.93
N ASN A 244 -5.03 -15.14 -18.05
CA ASN A 244 -3.57 -15.21 -18.11
C ASN A 244 -2.87 -13.96 -17.54
N LEU A 245 -3.52 -12.80 -17.58
CA LEU A 245 -3.00 -11.54 -17.07
C LEU A 245 -3.01 -11.47 -15.53
N LEU A 246 -3.97 -12.11 -14.90
CA LEU A 246 -4.20 -12.03 -13.46
C LEU A 246 -3.60 -13.20 -12.67
N GLY A 247 -2.89 -14.14 -13.36
CA GLY A 247 -2.16 -15.24 -12.70
C GLY A 247 -3.07 -16.15 -11.88
N GLY A 248 -4.37 -16.21 -12.21
CA GLY A 248 -5.31 -17.05 -11.51
C GLY A 248 -5.07 -18.52 -11.84
N ASP A 249 -4.96 -19.37 -10.85
CA ASP A 249 -5.29 -20.77 -10.97
C ASP A 249 -6.66 -20.82 -11.67
N GLY A 250 -6.77 -21.58 -12.76
CA GLY A 250 -7.82 -21.56 -13.79
C GLY A 250 -9.31 -21.60 -13.39
N ASP A 251 -9.66 -21.09 -12.23
CA ASP A 251 -11.02 -21.09 -11.66
C ASP A 251 -11.58 -19.68 -11.38
N THR A 252 -10.80 -18.60 -11.56
CA THR A 252 -11.30 -17.23 -11.35
C THR A 252 -12.03 -16.75 -12.60
N ARG A 253 -13.36 -16.81 -12.59
CA ARG A 253 -14.19 -16.30 -13.66
C ARG A 253 -14.55 -14.85 -13.41
N TYR A 254 -14.28 -13.99 -14.40
CA TYR A 254 -14.76 -12.62 -14.43
C TYR A 254 -16.07 -12.56 -15.23
N GLU A 255 -17.14 -12.10 -14.59
CA GLU A 255 -18.42 -11.86 -15.21
C GLU A 255 -18.57 -10.37 -15.49
N MET A 256 -18.82 -9.99 -16.74
CA MET A 256 -19.16 -8.62 -17.07
C MET A 256 -20.58 -8.32 -16.58
N ILE A 257 -20.69 -7.44 -15.60
CA ILE A 257 -21.98 -7.04 -15.02
C ILE A 257 -22.50 -5.71 -15.56
N HIS A 258 -21.61 -4.92 -16.20
CA HIS A 258 -22.02 -3.68 -16.87
C HIS A 258 -21.19 -3.42 -18.12
N GLU A 259 -21.87 -3.03 -19.21
CA GLU A 259 -21.29 -2.55 -20.47
C GLU A 259 -21.86 -1.16 -20.77
N PRO A 260 -21.02 -0.12 -20.88
CA PRO A 260 -21.49 1.24 -21.09
C PRO A 260 -22.04 1.42 -22.51
N LYS A 261 -23.10 2.23 -22.65
CA LYS A 261 -23.65 2.57 -23.97
C LYS A 261 -22.68 3.39 -24.82
N CYS A 262 -21.84 4.19 -24.18
CA CYS A 262 -20.82 5.01 -24.81
C CYS A 262 -19.52 4.91 -24.00
N PRO A 263 -18.59 4.00 -24.36
CA PRO A 263 -17.33 3.85 -23.68
C PRO A 263 -16.48 5.12 -23.73
N LEU A 264 -15.75 5.41 -22.66
CA LEU A 264 -14.80 6.55 -22.61
C LEU A 264 -13.62 6.35 -23.58
N LYS A 265 -13.21 5.11 -23.79
CA LYS A 265 -12.16 4.73 -24.75
C LYS A 265 -12.66 3.61 -25.68
N CYS A 266 -12.31 3.71 -26.94
CA CYS A 266 -12.66 2.73 -28.01
C CYS A 266 -11.48 1.78 -28.27
#